data_4da57e68283f4fb0e0c700f10b81b111
#
_entry.id   4da57e68283f4fb0e0c700f10b81b111
#
_cell.length_a   1.000
_cell.length_b   1.000
_cell.length_c   1.000
_cell.angle_alpha   90.00
_cell.angle_beta   90.00
_cell.angle_gamma   90.00
#
_symmetry.space_group_name_H-M   'P 1'
#
loop_
_entity.id
_entity.type
_entity.pdbx_description
1 polymer ?
#
loop_
_entity_poly.entity_id
_entity_poly.type
_entity_poly.pdbx_seq_one_letter_code
_entity_poly.pdbx_strand_id
1 'polypeptide(L)'
;MFSIYLVCVSIISGTVTGWTYPDQDHWASLCQTGTQQSPIPLSHSVSEDSDFPPFSIYGYGQNISILVKNNGHSAEVRQKTRTHIPEISGGGLPEVYQLDHLHFHWKSEHTIENYRFPLEMHLVHYAKRFGSTQGALKHPGGVAVFAVLFDLSPDDVQDFDPLLAEIATIQTKLNVPDELEGFVIKNYLPIDLAGFYRYNGSLTTPNCTEGIIWTVFTNTIPISKQQVEIFEKMRTVNDVILEQNYRSLQDINGRNVQLKVSPLRFMAGGSTINVATFSLIFLTCIITFT
;
A
#
# COMPACT_ATOMS: atom_id res chain seq x y z
N MET A 1 -13.66 48.91 51.10
CA MET A 1 -13.18 48.83 49.72
C MET A 1 -12.67 47.42 49.49
N PHE A 2 -13.46 46.55 48.88
CA PHE A 2 -13.03 45.20 48.51
C PHE A 2 -12.61 45.22 47.05
N SER A 3 -11.34 44.94 46.79
CA SER A 3 -10.78 44.87 45.44
C SER A 3 -10.99 43.45 44.93
N ILE A 4 -11.83 43.30 43.89
CA ILE A 4 -12.07 42.02 43.20
C ILE A 4 -10.99 41.90 42.14
N TYR A 5 -10.05 40.96 42.32
CA TYR A 5 -9.11 40.57 41.28
C TYR A 5 -9.78 39.58 40.32
N LEU A 6 -10.06 40.05 39.11
CA LEU A 6 -10.52 39.20 38.02
C LEU A 6 -9.32 38.40 37.48
N VAL A 7 -9.24 37.11 37.83
CA VAL A 7 -8.23 36.20 37.25
C VAL A 7 -8.76 35.75 35.89
N CYS A 8 -8.22 36.34 34.81
CA CYS A 8 -8.41 35.82 33.47
C CYS A 8 -7.64 34.50 33.32
N VAL A 9 -8.34 33.38 33.44
CA VAL A 9 -7.81 32.09 33.04
C VAL A 9 -7.86 32.00 31.51
N SER A 10 -6.73 32.24 30.86
CA SER A 10 -6.59 31.96 29.45
C SER A 10 -6.61 30.44 29.28
N ILE A 11 -7.71 29.91 28.79
CA ILE A 11 -7.79 28.53 28.31
C ILE A 11 -6.97 28.49 27.01
N ILE A 12 -5.73 28.07 27.13
CA ILE A 12 -4.94 27.66 25.96
C ILE A 12 -5.57 26.34 25.53
N SER A 13 -6.54 26.40 24.62
CA SER A 13 -6.95 25.24 23.86
C SER A 13 -5.76 24.83 23.00
N GLY A 14 -4.95 23.94 23.53
CA GLY A 14 -3.92 23.24 22.76
C GLY A 14 -4.65 22.49 21.65
N THR A 15 -4.73 23.07 20.47
CA THR A 15 -5.06 22.35 19.27
C THR A 15 -4.01 21.26 19.13
N VAL A 16 -4.41 20.02 19.27
CA VAL A 16 -3.61 18.89 18.77
C VAL A 16 -3.52 19.14 17.27
N THR A 17 -2.44 19.73 16.83
CA THR A 17 -2.16 19.96 15.41
C THR A 17 -1.80 18.61 14.80
N GLY A 18 -2.81 17.78 14.58
CA GLY A 18 -2.70 16.63 13.72
C GLY A 18 -2.52 17.14 12.28
N TRP A 19 -1.62 16.52 11.54
CA TRP A 19 -1.44 16.79 10.12
C TRP A 19 -2.68 16.37 9.32
N THR A 20 -2.92 17.01 8.18
CA THR A 20 -4.01 16.65 7.24
C THR A 20 -3.48 16.62 5.82
N TYR A 21 -4.10 15.83 4.93
CA TYR A 21 -3.70 15.77 3.52
C TYR A 21 -3.88 17.10 2.76
N PRO A 22 -4.91 17.92 3.00
CA PRO A 22 -4.99 19.24 2.38
C PRO A 22 -3.87 20.21 2.77
N ASP A 23 -3.20 19.99 3.90
CA ASP A 23 -2.20 20.91 4.45
C ASP A 23 -0.75 20.38 4.31
N GLN A 24 -0.44 19.75 3.17
CA GLN A 24 0.86 19.11 2.95
C GLN A 24 2.03 20.11 2.96
N ASP A 25 1.79 21.35 2.58
CA ASP A 25 2.80 22.40 2.55
C ASP A 25 3.33 22.76 3.96
N HIS A 26 2.57 22.44 5.01
CA HIS A 26 2.96 22.65 6.39
C HIS A 26 3.40 21.37 7.12
N TRP A 27 3.53 20.25 6.40
CA TRP A 27 4.08 19.05 7.00
C TRP A 27 5.54 19.28 7.40
N ALA A 28 5.86 18.93 8.64
CA ALA A 28 7.16 19.23 9.22
C ALA A 28 8.29 18.26 8.80
N SER A 29 9.51 18.56 9.24
CA SER A 29 10.69 17.68 9.13
C SER A 29 11.06 17.34 7.68
N LEU A 30 11.43 16.08 7.43
CA LEU A 30 11.86 15.59 6.12
C LEU A 30 10.79 15.75 5.04
N CYS A 31 9.52 15.96 5.39
CA CYS A 31 8.48 16.23 4.40
C CYS A 31 8.79 17.46 3.53
N GLN A 32 9.49 18.46 4.10
CA GLN A 32 9.88 19.69 3.42
C GLN A 32 11.34 19.71 2.98
N THR A 33 12.23 19.02 3.68
CA THR A 33 13.67 19.12 3.48
C THR A 33 14.31 17.88 2.89
N GLY A 34 13.57 16.77 2.85
CA GLY A 34 14.05 15.50 2.31
C GLY A 34 14.26 15.56 0.79
N THR A 35 15.22 14.80 0.31
CA THR A 35 15.60 14.75 -1.11
C THR A 35 15.24 13.43 -1.79
N GLN A 36 14.82 12.43 -1.00
CA GLN A 36 14.41 11.11 -1.48
C GLN A 36 12.96 10.81 -1.10
N GLN A 37 12.08 11.77 -1.35
CA GLN A 37 10.69 11.70 -0.90
C GLN A 37 9.81 10.84 -1.81
N SER A 38 8.72 10.31 -1.24
CA SER A 38 7.68 9.51 -1.91
C SER A 38 6.31 10.19 -1.74
N PRO A 39 5.34 9.91 -2.65
CA PRO A 39 5.43 9.07 -3.85
C PRO A 39 6.14 9.80 -5.01
N ILE A 40 6.52 9.07 -6.07
CA ILE A 40 7.12 9.64 -7.29
C ILE A 40 6.31 9.23 -8.54
N PRO A 41 6.39 10.03 -9.64
CA PRO A 41 5.88 9.58 -10.92
C PRO A 41 6.78 8.47 -11.48
N LEU A 42 6.17 7.39 -11.97
CA LEU A 42 6.85 6.24 -12.54
C LEU A 42 6.56 6.15 -14.04
N SER A 43 7.57 5.85 -14.82
CA SER A 43 7.43 5.58 -16.26
C SER A 43 8.66 4.85 -16.80
N HIS A 44 8.55 4.29 -17.99
CA HIS A 44 9.72 3.74 -18.70
C HIS A 44 10.81 4.79 -18.92
N SER A 45 10.43 6.04 -19.18
CA SER A 45 11.38 7.11 -19.50
C SER A 45 12.25 7.55 -18.33
N VAL A 46 11.83 7.27 -17.08
CA VAL A 46 12.57 7.63 -15.86
C VAL A 46 13.16 6.41 -15.14
N SER A 47 13.05 5.21 -15.75
CA SER A 47 13.53 3.97 -15.14
C SER A 47 14.59 3.29 -16.01
N GLU A 48 15.39 2.47 -15.35
CA GLU A 48 16.36 1.57 -15.97
C GLU A 48 15.88 0.12 -15.85
N ASP A 49 16.01 -0.66 -16.92
CA ASP A 49 15.67 -2.08 -16.88
C ASP A 49 16.55 -2.84 -15.88
N SER A 50 15.93 -3.75 -15.14
CA SER A 50 16.61 -4.53 -14.11
C SER A 50 16.11 -5.97 -14.07
N ASP A 51 17.03 -6.89 -13.84
CA ASP A 51 16.72 -8.32 -13.72
C ASP A 51 16.77 -8.77 -12.27
N PHE A 52 15.76 -8.37 -11.49
CA PHE A 52 15.61 -8.83 -10.12
C PHE A 52 15.19 -10.32 -10.08
N PRO A 53 15.69 -11.10 -9.10
CA PRO A 53 15.18 -12.45 -8.87
C PRO A 53 13.69 -12.42 -8.50
N PRO A 54 12.97 -13.54 -8.60
CA PRO A 54 11.59 -13.63 -8.12
C PRO A 54 11.46 -13.31 -6.63
N PHE A 55 10.28 -12.80 -6.23
CA PHE A 55 9.91 -12.73 -4.83
C PHE A 55 9.63 -14.12 -4.25
N SER A 56 10.00 -14.31 -3.00
CA SER A 56 9.49 -15.37 -2.14
C SER A 56 8.54 -14.74 -1.13
N ILE A 57 7.28 -15.19 -1.14
CA ILE A 57 6.25 -14.75 -0.20
C ILE A 57 5.82 -15.94 0.67
N TYR A 58 5.87 -15.78 1.99
CA TYR A 58 5.51 -16.82 2.95
C TYR A 58 4.33 -16.35 3.81
N GLY A 59 3.37 -17.25 4.07
CA GLY A 59 2.23 -16.97 4.96
C GLY A 59 1.08 -16.17 4.33
N TYR A 60 1.23 -15.64 3.13
CA TYR A 60 0.23 -14.79 2.46
C TYR A 60 -1.06 -15.51 2.04
N GLY A 61 -0.98 -16.82 1.82
CA GLY A 61 -2.13 -17.67 1.48
C GLY A 61 -2.85 -18.27 2.67
N GLN A 62 -2.45 -17.93 3.90
CA GLN A 62 -3.09 -18.44 5.12
C GLN A 62 -4.31 -17.61 5.48
N ASN A 63 -5.32 -18.28 6.04
CA ASN A 63 -6.44 -17.60 6.70
C ASN A 63 -5.94 -17.01 8.02
N ILE A 64 -6.08 -15.70 8.18
CA ILE A 64 -5.70 -14.98 9.39
C ILE A 64 -6.87 -14.14 9.91
N SER A 65 -6.85 -13.89 11.22
CA SER A 65 -7.74 -12.89 11.83
C SER A 65 -7.06 -11.53 11.76
N ILE A 66 -7.81 -10.52 11.34
CA ILE A 66 -7.33 -9.14 11.22
C ILE A 66 -8.15 -8.19 12.04
N LEU A 67 -7.57 -7.04 12.34
CA LEU A 67 -8.21 -5.86 12.88
C LEU A 67 -8.24 -4.79 11.80
N VAL A 68 -9.43 -4.29 11.49
CA VAL A 68 -9.65 -3.21 10.51
C VAL A 68 -10.01 -1.94 11.28
N LYS A 69 -9.29 -0.84 11.00
CA LYS A 69 -9.42 0.38 11.78
C LYS A 69 -9.38 1.63 10.90
N ASN A 70 -10.27 2.58 11.14
CA ASN A 70 -10.10 3.95 10.68
C ASN A 70 -9.11 4.68 11.60
N ASN A 71 -7.92 5.01 11.12
CA ASN A 71 -6.92 5.73 11.91
C ASN A 71 -7.00 7.27 11.76
N GLY A 72 -8.04 7.76 11.06
CA GLY A 72 -8.26 9.18 10.77
C GLY A 72 -7.60 9.67 9.47
N HIS A 73 -6.78 8.82 8.85
CA HIS A 73 -6.05 9.12 7.62
C HIS A 73 -6.20 8.02 6.56
N SER A 74 -6.56 6.80 6.98
CA SER A 74 -6.71 5.64 6.12
C SER A 74 -7.50 4.54 6.82
N ALA A 75 -7.98 3.56 6.03
CA ALA A 75 -8.37 2.24 6.51
C ALA A 75 -7.09 1.41 6.71
N GLU A 76 -6.76 1.11 7.96
CA GLU A 76 -5.60 0.30 8.35
C GLU A 76 -6.03 -1.12 8.71
N VAL A 77 -5.30 -2.11 8.22
CA VAL A 77 -5.51 -3.53 8.46
C VAL A 77 -4.27 -4.12 9.12
N ARG A 78 -4.43 -4.74 10.28
CA ARG A 78 -3.34 -5.43 11.00
C ARG A 78 -3.74 -6.86 11.34
N GLN A 79 -2.77 -7.76 11.31
CA GLN A 79 -2.97 -9.09 11.85
C GLN A 79 -3.28 -8.99 13.37
N LYS A 80 -4.35 -9.66 13.81
CA LYS A 80 -4.79 -9.63 15.23
C LYS A 80 -3.76 -10.28 16.16
N THR A 81 -3.17 -11.38 15.74
CA THR A 81 -2.14 -12.09 16.50
C THR A 81 -0.83 -12.09 15.72
N ARG A 82 0.31 -11.90 16.39
CA ARG A 82 1.62 -11.91 15.73
C ARG A 82 2.26 -13.31 15.73
N THR A 83 1.42 -14.34 15.62
CA THR A 83 1.84 -15.72 15.37
C THR A 83 1.86 -15.96 13.86
N HIS A 84 2.95 -16.52 13.32
CA HIS A 84 3.09 -16.78 11.88
C HIS A 84 2.94 -15.50 11.01
N ILE A 85 3.76 -14.50 11.31
CA ILE A 85 3.76 -13.24 10.57
C ILE A 85 4.15 -13.51 9.11
N PRO A 86 3.38 -13.01 8.13
CA PRO A 86 3.73 -13.12 6.72
C PRO A 86 5.06 -12.46 6.40
N GLU A 87 5.86 -13.09 5.54
CA GLU A 87 7.22 -12.67 5.21
C GLU A 87 7.42 -12.54 3.70
N ILE A 88 8.30 -11.61 3.31
CA ILE A 88 8.76 -11.42 1.94
C ILE A 88 10.29 -11.44 1.90
N SER A 89 10.83 -11.97 0.81
CA SER A 89 12.26 -11.94 0.48
C SER A 89 12.46 -12.09 -1.04
N GLY A 90 13.68 -12.05 -1.52
CA GLY A 90 13.93 -12.06 -2.97
C GLY A 90 13.51 -10.74 -3.63
N GLY A 91 13.25 -10.72 -4.92
CA GLY A 91 12.91 -9.49 -5.65
C GLY A 91 13.95 -8.38 -5.50
N GLY A 92 15.21 -8.69 -5.23
CA GLY A 92 16.26 -7.71 -4.95
C GLY A 92 16.20 -7.09 -3.55
N LEU A 93 15.36 -7.58 -2.65
CA LEU A 93 15.37 -7.18 -1.24
C LEU A 93 16.63 -7.72 -0.54
N PRO A 94 17.28 -6.91 0.33
CA PRO A 94 18.55 -7.30 0.96
C PRO A 94 18.42 -8.39 2.02
N GLU A 95 17.23 -8.62 2.56
CA GLU A 95 16.98 -9.57 3.64
C GLU A 95 15.52 -10.04 3.67
N VAL A 96 15.11 -10.74 4.73
CA VAL A 96 13.72 -11.14 5.00
C VAL A 96 12.98 -10.01 5.74
N TYR A 97 11.78 -9.67 5.27
CA TYR A 97 10.91 -8.66 5.87
C TYR A 97 9.61 -9.27 6.34
N GLN A 98 9.13 -8.85 7.50
CA GLN A 98 7.86 -9.27 8.09
C GLN A 98 6.79 -8.20 7.90
N LEU A 99 5.57 -8.62 7.58
CA LEU A 99 4.44 -7.73 7.43
C LEU A 99 4.07 -7.06 8.77
N ASP A 100 3.92 -5.76 8.74
CA ASP A 100 3.41 -4.97 9.87
C ASP A 100 1.92 -4.68 9.71
N HIS A 101 1.52 -4.09 8.61
CA HIS A 101 0.14 -3.72 8.30
C HIS A 101 -0.06 -3.45 6.82
N LEU A 102 -1.35 -3.33 6.43
CA LEU A 102 -1.78 -2.78 5.15
C LEU A 102 -2.60 -1.52 5.39
N HIS A 103 -2.59 -0.62 4.43
CA HIS A 103 -3.49 0.53 4.42
C HIS A 103 -3.77 0.99 2.99
N PHE A 104 -4.80 1.82 2.83
CA PHE A 104 -5.34 2.16 1.52
C PHE A 104 -5.33 3.66 1.27
N HIS A 105 -5.10 4.03 0.01
CA HIS A 105 -5.20 5.38 -0.51
C HIS A 105 -6.20 5.41 -1.66
N TRP A 106 -7.28 6.17 -1.52
CA TRP A 106 -8.24 6.39 -2.61
C TRP A 106 -7.82 7.58 -3.44
N LYS A 107 -7.68 7.32 -4.75
CA LYS A 107 -6.71 7.80 -5.72
C LYS A 107 -5.29 7.41 -5.30
N SER A 108 -4.57 6.79 -6.23
CA SER A 108 -3.24 6.26 -5.94
C SER A 108 -2.25 7.37 -5.55
N GLU A 109 -1.27 7.03 -4.72
CA GLU A 109 -0.15 7.92 -4.41
C GLU A 109 0.84 7.96 -5.58
N HIS A 110 1.23 6.79 -6.11
CA HIS A 110 2.05 6.70 -7.32
C HIS A 110 1.21 6.91 -8.59
N THR A 111 1.88 7.36 -9.64
CA THR A 111 1.35 7.33 -11.01
C THR A 111 2.26 6.47 -11.88
N ILE A 112 1.67 5.74 -12.85
CA ILE A 112 2.44 5.04 -13.89
C ILE A 112 2.04 5.66 -15.24
N GLU A 113 3.02 6.08 -16.04
CA GLU A 113 2.81 6.77 -17.33
C GLU A 113 1.80 7.94 -17.20
N ASN A 114 1.92 8.72 -16.13
CA ASN A 114 1.04 9.83 -15.76
C ASN A 114 -0.41 9.45 -15.43
N TYR A 115 -0.74 8.15 -15.37
CA TYR A 115 -2.06 7.70 -14.97
C TYR A 115 -2.11 7.51 -13.44
N ARG A 116 -3.13 8.11 -12.80
CA ARG A 116 -3.44 7.96 -11.38
C ARG A 116 -4.58 6.95 -11.23
N PHE A 117 -4.31 5.88 -10.51
CA PHE A 117 -5.26 4.79 -10.29
C PHE A 117 -6.33 5.17 -9.25
N PRO A 118 -7.51 4.55 -9.27
CA PRO A 118 -8.59 4.84 -8.32
C PRO A 118 -8.25 4.46 -6.87
N LEU A 119 -7.42 3.44 -6.65
CA LEU A 119 -7.03 2.97 -5.32
C LEU A 119 -5.59 2.44 -5.36
N GLU A 120 -4.85 2.66 -4.26
CA GLU A 120 -3.54 2.05 -4.01
C GLU A 120 -3.51 1.48 -2.59
N MET A 121 -3.01 0.26 -2.46
CA MET A 121 -2.80 -0.38 -1.16
C MET A 121 -1.31 -0.52 -0.89
N HIS A 122 -0.90 -0.14 0.32
CA HIS A 122 0.45 -0.35 0.80
C HIS A 122 0.50 -1.53 1.78
N LEU A 123 1.39 -2.47 1.52
CA LEU A 123 1.76 -3.51 2.48
C LEU A 123 3.11 -3.13 3.06
N VAL A 124 3.11 -2.69 4.31
CA VAL A 124 4.31 -2.22 5.01
C VAL A 124 4.98 -3.37 5.73
N HIS A 125 6.27 -3.58 5.45
CA HIS A 125 7.08 -4.62 6.05
C HIS A 125 8.29 -4.03 6.72
N TYR A 126 8.76 -4.65 7.79
CA TYR A 126 10.03 -4.30 8.45
C TYR A 126 11.01 -5.47 8.37
N ALA A 127 12.29 -5.16 8.25
CA ALA A 127 13.35 -6.16 8.25
C ALA A 127 13.29 -6.96 9.56
N LYS A 128 13.16 -8.28 9.43
CA LYS A 128 12.88 -9.22 10.54
C LYS A 128 13.81 -9.02 11.74
N ARG A 129 15.08 -8.70 11.50
CA ARG A 129 16.09 -8.50 12.55
C ARG A 129 15.78 -7.34 13.51
N PHE A 130 14.94 -6.37 13.11
CA PHE A 130 14.59 -5.23 13.95
C PHE A 130 13.32 -5.45 14.81
N GLY A 131 12.58 -6.51 14.56
CA GLY A 131 11.42 -6.93 15.36
C GLY A 131 10.19 -6.01 15.31
N SER A 132 10.32 -4.80 14.72
CA SER A 132 9.22 -3.84 14.57
C SER A 132 9.52 -2.79 13.52
N THR A 133 8.48 -2.17 12.96
CA THR A 133 8.61 -1.03 12.04
C THR A 133 9.31 0.16 12.72
N GLN A 134 9.01 0.45 13.98
CA GLN A 134 9.63 1.55 14.71
C GLN A 134 11.17 1.37 14.87
N GLY A 135 11.61 0.13 15.11
CA GLY A 135 13.03 -0.21 15.14
C GLY A 135 13.69 -0.09 13.78
N ALA A 136 13.01 -0.61 12.75
CA ALA A 136 13.48 -0.64 11.37
C ALA A 136 13.62 0.75 10.73
N LEU A 137 12.73 1.69 11.03
CA LEU A 137 12.75 3.07 10.50
C LEU A 137 14.01 3.86 10.89
N LYS A 138 14.77 3.40 11.86
CA LYS A 138 16.05 4.03 12.25
C LYS A 138 17.21 3.66 11.31
N HIS A 139 16.97 2.77 10.37
CA HIS A 139 17.98 2.21 9.49
C HIS A 139 17.52 2.28 8.02
N PRO A 140 18.30 2.91 7.12
CA PRO A 140 18.01 2.85 5.68
C PRO A 140 17.88 1.38 5.22
N GLY A 141 16.84 1.11 4.42
CA GLY A 141 16.51 -0.25 3.98
C GLY A 141 15.86 -1.12 5.07
N GLY A 142 15.63 -0.59 6.28
CA GLY A 142 14.96 -1.34 7.34
C GLY A 142 13.47 -1.60 7.08
N VAL A 143 12.82 -0.76 6.27
CA VAL A 143 11.41 -0.90 5.88
C VAL A 143 11.31 -1.10 4.39
N ALA A 144 10.46 -2.04 3.97
CA ALA A 144 10.11 -2.31 2.57
C ALA A 144 8.59 -2.23 2.40
N VAL A 145 8.12 -1.53 1.36
CA VAL A 145 6.71 -1.37 1.07
C VAL A 145 6.38 -1.94 -0.31
N PHE A 146 5.37 -2.79 -0.37
CA PHE A 146 4.71 -3.17 -1.59
C PHE A 146 3.55 -2.21 -1.84
N ALA A 147 3.52 -1.57 -3.00
CA ALA A 147 2.40 -0.78 -3.48
C ALA A 147 1.66 -1.56 -4.56
N VAL A 148 0.39 -1.84 -4.30
CA VAL A 148 -0.52 -2.54 -5.20
C VAL A 148 -1.53 -1.54 -5.72
N LEU A 149 -1.59 -1.41 -7.05
CA LEU A 149 -2.50 -0.51 -7.74
C LEU A 149 -3.77 -1.24 -8.16
N PHE A 150 -4.89 -0.58 -8.00
CA PHE A 150 -6.19 -1.10 -8.44
C PHE A 150 -6.68 -0.28 -9.64
N ASP A 151 -7.31 -0.95 -10.60
CA ASP A 151 -7.88 -0.30 -11.77
C ASP A 151 -9.37 -0.62 -11.89
N LEU A 152 -10.13 0.29 -12.52
CA LEU A 152 -11.58 0.16 -12.57
C LEU A 152 -12.01 -1.05 -13.39
N SER A 153 -12.92 -1.81 -12.81
CA SER A 153 -13.66 -2.92 -13.42
C SER A 153 -15.14 -2.58 -13.46
N PRO A 154 -15.88 -3.02 -14.48
CA PRO A 154 -17.34 -2.88 -14.52
C PRO A 154 -18.04 -3.69 -13.42
N ASP A 155 -17.44 -4.80 -12.99
CA ASP A 155 -18.02 -5.75 -12.04
C ASP A 155 -17.30 -5.68 -10.68
N ASP A 156 -18.05 -5.94 -9.60
CA ASP A 156 -17.53 -6.09 -8.26
C ASP A 156 -16.63 -7.31 -8.13
N VAL A 157 -15.56 -7.20 -7.36
CA VAL A 157 -14.69 -8.31 -7.00
C VAL A 157 -15.14 -8.88 -5.67
N GLN A 158 -15.81 -10.03 -5.69
CA GLN A 158 -16.43 -10.65 -4.51
C GLN A 158 -15.45 -10.98 -3.39
N ASP A 159 -14.21 -11.30 -3.72
CA ASP A 159 -13.16 -11.58 -2.71
C ASP A 159 -12.90 -10.38 -1.78
N PHE A 160 -13.29 -9.16 -2.19
CA PHE A 160 -13.12 -7.96 -1.37
C PHE A 160 -14.32 -7.68 -0.45
N ASP A 161 -15.47 -8.26 -0.71
CA ASP A 161 -16.71 -7.97 0.02
C ASP A 161 -16.58 -8.09 1.55
N PRO A 162 -15.92 -9.11 2.13
CA PRO A 162 -15.77 -9.21 3.57
C PRO A 162 -14.99 -8.02 4.16
N LEU A 163 -13.87 -7.63 3.54
CA LEU A 163 -13.09 -6.48 3.99
C LEU A 163 -13.84 -5.17 3.80
N LEU A 164 -14.54 -5.00 2.67
CA LEU A 164 -15.31 -3.80 2.37
C LEU A 164 -16.49 -3.62 3.33
N ALA A 165 -17.11 -4.72 3.77
CA ALA A 165 -18.15 -4.69 4.79
C ALA A 165 -17.60 -4.14 6.12
N GLU A 166 -16.42 -4.59 6.55
CA GLU A 166 -15.78 -4.06 7.76
C GLU A 166 -15.36 -2.60 7.59
N ILE A 167 -14.79 -2.22 6.44
CA ILE A 167 -14.45 -0.82 6.16
C ILE A 167 -15.70 0.07 6.24
N ALA A 168 -16.84 -0.38 5.73
CA ALA A 168 -18.09 0.36 5.82
C ALA A 168 -18.54 0.59 7.28
N THR A 169 -18.29 -0.35 8.19
CA THR A 169 -18.65 -0.22 9.61
C THR A 169 -17.78 0.76 10.37
N ILE A 170 -16.50 0.92 9.95
CA ILE A 170 -15.53 1.78 10.67
C ILE A 170 -15.44 3.20 10.10
N GLN A 171 -16.18 3.54 9.05
CA GLN A 171 -16.09 4.85 8.38
C GLN A 171 -16.17 6.05 9.34
N THR A 172 -16.99 5.94 10.39
CA THR A 172 -17.21 6.97 11.42
C THR A 172 -16.62 6.60 12.78
N LYS A 173 -16.02 5.41 12.93
CA LYS A 173 -15.47 4.90 14.21
C LYS A 173 -13.96 5.13 14.27
N LEU A 174 -13.55 6.30 14.69
CA LEU A 174 -12.13 6.63 14.75
C LEU A 174 -11.39 5.80 15.80
N ASN A 175 -10.30 5.15 15.39
CA ASN A 175 -9.40 4.34 16.23
C ASN A 175 -10.08 3.18 16.99
N VAL A 176 -11.29 2.80 16.60
CA VAL A 176 -11.99 1.62 17.12
C VAL A 176 -11.87 0.51 16.08
N PRO A 177 -11.11 -0.56 16.36
CA PRO A 177 -10.97 -1.65 15.41
C PRO A 177 -12.20 -2.55 15.41
N ASP A 178 -12.61 -2.98 14.22
CA ASP A 178 -13.50 -4.12 14.01
C ASP A 178 -12.66 -5.34 13.61
N GLU A 179 -13.17 -6.54 13.84
CA GLU A 179 -12.45 -7.80 13.64
C GLU A 179 -13.03 -8.58 12.46
N LEU A 180 -12.15 -9.04 11.56
CA LEU A 180 -12.51 -9.92 10.46
C LEU A 180 -11.70 -11.23 10.54
N GLU A 181 -12.39 -12.36 10.51
CA GLU A 181 -11.82 -13.70 10.42
C GLU A 181 -11.73 -14.17 8.96
N GLY A 182 -10.79 -15.06 8.69
CA GLY A 182 -10.69 -15.70 7.37
C GLY A 182 -10.08 -14.82 6.27
N PHE A 183 -9.35 -13.77 6.65
CA PHE A 183 -8.69 -12.88 5.69
C PHE A 183 -7.47 -13.55 5.04
N VAL A 184 -7.38 -13.50 3.71
CA VAL A 184 -6.27 -14.05 2.93
C VAL A 184 -5.57 -12.92 2.19
N ILE A 185 -4.37 -12.55 2.63
CA ILE A 185 -3.63 -11.40 2.05
C ILE A 185 -3.36 -11.61 0.55
N LYS A 186 -3.12 -12.85 0.13
CA LYS A 186 -2.80 -13.20 -1.26
C LYS A 186 -3.89 -12.75 -2.25
N ASN A 187 -5.16 -12.69 -1.83
CA ASN A 187 -6.27 -12.24 -2.68
C ASN A 187 -6.16 -10.75 -3.04
N TYR A 188 -5.34 -10.01 -2.31
CA TYR A 188 -5.06 -8.57 -2.49
C TYR A 188 -3.70 -8.32 -3.13
N LEU A 189 -3.08 -9.32 -3.74
CA LEU A 189 -1.86 -9.18 -4.54
C LEU A 189 -2.15 -9.43 -6.01
N PRO A 190 -1.44 -8.76 -6.94
CA PRO A 190 -1.49 -9.13 -8.35
C PRO A 190 -1.15 -10.60 -8.55
N ILE A 191 -1.80 -11.24 -9.51
CA ILE A 191 -1.54 -12.66 -9.86
C ILE A 191 -0.07 -12.85 -10.25
N ASP A 192 0.50 -11.86 -10.94
CA ASP A 192 1.90 -11.84 -11.33
C ASP A 192 2.65 -10.70 -10.63
N LEU A 193 3.60 -11.05 -9.79
CA LEU A 193 4.48 -10.16 -9.04
C LEU A 193 5.81 -9.87 -9.78
N ALA A 194 6.00 -10.39 -10.99
CA ALA A 194 7.26 -10.26 -11.70
C ALA A 194 7.51 -8.86 -12.25
N GLY A 195 6.45 -8.10 -12.57
CA GLY A 195 6.56 -6.73 -13.07
C GLY A 195 6.44 -5.69 -11.96
N PHE A 196 7.47 -4.87 -11.77
CA PHE A 196 7.44 -3.81 -10.76
C PHE A 196 8.51 -2.74 -10.96
N TYR A 197 8.22 -1.54 -10.45
CA TYR A 197 9.22 -0.50 -10.22
C TYR A 197 9.83 -0.65 -8.84
N ARG A 198 11.14 -0.41 -8.74
CA ARG A 198 11.90 -0.39 -7.49
C ARG A 198 12.62 0.93 -7.34
N TYR A 199 12.51 1.57 -6.17
CA TYR A 199 13.27 2.77 -5.82
C TYR A 199 13.41 2.92 -4.31
N ASN A 200 14.38 3.73 -3.88
CA ASN A 200 14.52 4.16 -2.49
C ASN A 200 13.81 5.48 -2.29
N GLY A 201 12.92 5.53 -1.32
CA GLY A 201 12.08 6.69 -1.04
C GLY A 201 11.84 6.90 0.44
N SER A 202 10.67 7.43 0.77
CA SER A 202 10.27 7.78 2.12
C SER A 202 8.91 7.20 2.51
N LEU A 203 8.53 7.35 3.77
CA LEU A 203 7.11 7.32 4.15
C LEU A 203 6.38 8.47 3.46
N THR A 204 5.12 8.26 3.10
CA THR A 204 4.27 9.26 2.43
C THR A 204 3.42 10.07 3.40
N THR A 205 3.64 9.90 4.69
CA THR A 205 3.01 10.65 5.77
C THR A 205 4.06 11.23 6.72
N PRO A 206 3.77 12.28 7.50
CA PRO A 206 4.70 12.79 8.52
C PRO A 206 5.16 11.68 9.48
N ASN A 207 6.46 11.55 9.74
CA ASN A 207 7.61 12.44 9.50
C ASN A 207 8.33 12.28 8.14
N CYS A 208 7.77 11.63 7.13
CA CYS A 208 8.35 11.44 5.80
C CYS A 208 9.76 10.83 5.84
N THR A 209 9.98 9.91 6.76
CA THR A 209 11.30 9.26 6.99
C THR A 209 11.77 8.57 5.72
N GLU A 210 13.01 8.90 5.30
CA GLU A 210 13.65 8.34 4.11
C GLU A 210 14.30 6.97 4.37
N GLY A 211 14.80 6.33 3.30
CA GLY A 211 15.43 5.01 3.37
C GLY A 211 14.43 3.85 3.29
N ILE A 212 13.25 4.09 2.75
CA ILE A 212 12.22 3.06 2.50
C ILE A 212 12.46 2.42 1.14
N ILE A 213 12.45 1.10 1.07
CA ILE A 213 12.51 0.35 -0.18
C ILE A 213 11.11 0.20 -0.74
N TRP A 214 10.84 0.86 -1.87
CA TRP A 214 9.56 0.77 -2.56
C TRP A 214 9.58 -0.26 -3.67
N THR A 215 8.52 -1.06 -3.75
CA THR A 215 8.18 -1.95 -4.85
C THR A 215 6.76 -1.61 -5.30
N VAL A 216 6.62 -1.00 -6.47
CA VAL A 216 5.31 -0.65 -7.03
C VAL A 216 5.00 -1.61 -8.17
N PHE A 217 4.03 -2.49 -8.00
CA PHE A 217 3.68 -3.49 -8.99
C PHE A 217 3.03 -2.84 -10.22
N THR A 218 3.42 -3.33 -11.41
CA THR A 218 2.86 -2.85 -12.69
C THR A 218 1.57 -3.54 -13.08
N ASN A 219 1.30 -4.73 -12.54
CA ASN A 219 0.04 -5.43 -12.72
C ASN A 219 -0.95 -4.94 -11.67
N THR A 220 -2.13 -4.54 -12.14
CA THR A 220 -3.21 -4.01 -11.29
C THR A 220 -4.15 -5.12 -10.83
N ILE A 221 -4.92 -4.82 -9.80
CA ILE A 221 -6.06 -5.63 -9.36
C ILE A 221 -7.34 -4.90 -9.78
N PRO A 222 -8.33 -5.62 -10.34
CA PRO A 222 -9.62 -5.00 -10.65
C PRO A 222 -10.37 -4.61 -9.37
N ILE A 223 -11.09 -3.48 -9.44
CA ILE A 223 -12.02 -3.02 -8.40
C ILE A 223 -13.16 -2.24 -9.05
N SER A 224 -14.40 -2.41 -8.60
CA SER A 224 -15.49 -1.61 -9.13
C SER A 224 -15.52 -0.21 -8.56
N LYS A 225 -16.20 0.70 -9.26
CA LYS A 225 -16.42 2.06 -8.76
C LYS A 225 -17.18 2.05 -7.43
N GLN A 226 -18.17 1.20 -7.28
CA GLN A 226 -18.98 1.04 -6.06
C GLN A 226 -18.12 0.60 -4.88
N GLN A 227 -17.16 -0.29 -5.12
CA GLN A 227 -16.23 -0.74 -4.10
C GLN A 227 -15.26 0.37 -3.67
N VAL A 228 -14.77 1.20 -4.60
CA VAL A 228 -13.93 2.38 -4.27
C VAL A 228 -14.70 3.40 -3.44
N GLU A 229 -15.98 3.66 -3.76
CA GLU A 229 -16.83 4.61 -3.04
C GLU A 229 -17.03 4.26 -1.55
N ILE A 230 -16.76 3.00 -1.14
CA ILE A 230 -16.78 2.61 0.27
C ILE A 230 -15.62 3.27 1.03
N PHE A 231 -14.44 3.35 0.43
CA PHE A 231 -13.28 4.03 1.02
C PHE A 231 -13.48 5.55 1.07
N GLU A 232 -14.06 6.14 0.02
CA GLU A 232 -14.29 7.59 -0.08
C GLU A 232 -15.25 8.15 0.96
N LYS A 233 -16.00 7.29 1.67
CA LYS A 233 -16.89 7.67 2.78
C LYS A 233 -16.21 7.72 4.15
N MET A 234 -14.92 7.38 4.22
CA MET A 234 -14.15 7.45 5.47
C MET A 234 -14.10 8.87 6.02
N ARG A 235 -14.11 9.00 7.34
CA ARG A 235 -14.08 10.30 8.03
C ARG A 235 -12.80 10.50 8.82
N THR A 236 -12.37 11.75 8.91
CA THR A 236 -11.23 12.21 9.70
C THR A 236 -11.55 12.32 11.19
N VAL A 237 -10.54 12.68 11.98
CA VAL A 237 -10.67 13.00 13.42
C VAL A 237 -11.69 14.11 13.72
N ASN A 238 -11.98 14.98 12.75
CA ASN A 238 -12.92 16.09 12.88
C ASN A 238 -14.33 15.74 12.35
N ASP A 239 -14.60 14.47 12.11
CA ASP A 239 -15.86 13.97 11.51
C ASP A 239 -16.16 14.58 10.13
N VAL A 240 -15.12 14.95 9.39
CA VAL A 240 -15.21 15.43 8.01
C VAL A 240 -14.88 14.28 7.07
N ILE A 241 -15.56 14.19 5.92
CA ILE A 241 -15.23 13.20 4.90
C ILE A 241 -13.78 13.42 4.46
N LEU A 242 -13.01 12.32 4.44
CA LEU A 242 -11.65 12.30 3.93
C LEU A 242 -11.69 12.12 2.41
N GLU A 243 -11.91 13.24 1.68
CA GLU A 243 -12.12 13.24 0.22
C GLU A 243 -10.93 12.66 -0.55
N GLN A 244 -9.72 12.83 -0.01
CA GLN A 244 -8.48 12.28 -0.57
C GLN A 244 -7.47 12.03 0.54
N ASN A 245 -6.73 10.95 0.42
CA ASN A 245 -5.71 10.58 1.38
C ASN A 245 -4.40 10.16 0.72
N TYR A 246 -3.98 10.89 -0.30
CA TYR A 246 -2.71 10.71 -0.99
C TYR A 246 -1.85 11.98 -0.91
N ARG A 247 -0.54 11.78 -0.85
CA ARG A 247 0.45 12.84 -0.93
C ARG A 247 0.67 13.25 -2.39
N SER A 248 1.00 14.52 -2.62
CA SER A 248 1.44 15.03 -3.91
C SER A 248 2.70 14.30 -4.37
N LEU A 249 2.86 14.16 -5.70
CA LEU A 249 4.07 13.57 -6.27
C LEU A 249 5.29 14.40 -5.91
N GLN A 250 6.38 13.70 -5.62
CA GLN A 250 7.66 14.26 -5.25
C GLN A 250 8.66 14.13 -6.40
N ASP A 251 9.65 15.01 -6.43
CA ASP A 251 10.70 14.99 -7.44
C ASP A 251 11.55 13.73 -7.33
N ILE A 252 11.95 13.17 -8.47
CA ILE A 252 12.85 12.01 -8.52
C ILE A 252 14.24 12.37 -8.00
N ASN A 253 14.69 13.61 -8.18
CA ASN A 253 15.98 14.12 -7.70
C ASN A 253 17.19 13.25 -8.08
N GLY A 254 17.20 12.74 -9.32
CA GLY A 254 18.27 11.90 -9.84
C GLY A 254 18.40 10.52 -9.18
N ARG A 255 17.38 10.06 -8.47
CA ARG A 255 17.35 8.69 -7.93
C ARG A 255 17.30 7.66 -9.05
N ASN A 256 17.96 6.54 -8.82
CA ASN A 256 17.81 5.37 -9.68
C ASN A 256 16.43 4.74 -9.44
N VAL A 257 15.60 4.75 -10.47
CA VAL A 257 14.34 4.01 -10.54
C VAL A 257 14.56 2.81 -11.44
N GLN A 258 14.37 1.62 -10.92
CA GLN A 258 14.59 0.37 -11.66
C GLN A 258 13.23 -0.22 -12.04
N LEU A 259 13.13 -0.75 -13.26
CA LEU A 259 11.94 -1.45 -13.75
C LEU A 259 12.29 -2.90 -14.05
N LYS A 260 11.60 -3.81 -13.41
CA LYS A 260 11.55 -5.20 -13.87
C LYS A 260 10.27 -5.39 -14.68
N VAL A 261 10.45 -5.73 -15.96
CA VAL A 261 9.32 -6.01 -16.86
C VAL A 261 8.83 -7.43 -16.64
N SER A 262 7.50 -7.60 -16.51
CA SER A 262 6.90 -8.94 -16.42
C SER A 262 7.09 -9.71 -17.70
N PRO A 263 7.53 -10.99 -17.66
CA PRO A 263 7.61 -11.85 -18.84
C PRO A 263 6.26 -12.03 -19.55
N LEU A 264 5.14 -11.97 -18.81
CA LEU A 264 3.80 -12.11 -19.37
C LEU A 264 3.42 -10.94 -20.30
N ARG A 265 4.01 -9.74 -20.10
CA ARG A 265 3.80 -8.59 -20.98
C ARG A 265 4.43 -8.76 -22.35
N PHE A 266 5.54 -9.50 -22.48
CA PHE A 266 6.16 -9.81 -23.76
C PHE A 266 5.30 -10.74 -24.61
N MET A 267 4.47 -11.60 -24.00
CA MET A 267 3.56 -12.48 -24.74
C MET A 267 2.29 -11.77 -25.22
N ALA A 268 1.87 -10.67 -24.61
CA ALA A 268 0.70 -9.90 -25.01
C ALA A 268 0.97 -8.89 -26.15
N GLY A 269 2.22 -8.51 -26.39
CA GLY A 269 2.62 -7.54 -27.42
C GLY A 269 2.83 -8.12 -28.82
N GLY A 270 2.77 -9.43 -28.99
CA GLY A 270 2.92 -10.12 -30.27
C GLY A 270 1.84 -11.16 -30.50
N SER A 271 0.77 -10.79 -31.20
CA SER A 271 -0.34 -11.67 -31.63
C SER A 271 -1.38 -11.99 -30.53
N THR A 272 -2.62 -11.70 -30.83
CA THR A 272 -3.80 -12.16 -30.09
C THR A 272 -3.80 -13.69 -30.01
N ILE A 273 -3.24 -14.25 -28.92
CA ILE A 273 -3.42 -15.65 -28.60
C ILE A 273 -4.66 -15.76 -27.72
N ASN A 274 -5.71 -16.27 -28.33
CA ASN A 274 -6.96 -16.64 -27.67
C ASN A 274 -6.65 -17.61 -26.51
N VAL A 275 -6.96 -17.24 -25.27
CA VAL A 275 -6.73 -18.02 -24.04
C VAL A 275 -7.48 -19.39 -24.04
N ALA A 276 -8.28 -19.66 -25.05
CA ALA A 276 -9.02 -20.91 -25.22
C ALA A 276 -8.16 -22.12 -25.63
N THR A 277 -6.85 -21.96 -25.93
CA THR A 277 -6.04 -23.06 -26.51
C THR A 277 -5.09 -23.73 -25.51
N PHE A 278 -4.97 -23.25 -24.26
CA PHE A 278 -4.05 -23.86 -23.28
C PHE A 278 -4.63 -25.02 -22.45
N SER A 279 -5.91 -25.36 -22.60
CA SER A 279 -6.53 -26.50 -21.89
C SER A 279 -6.41 -27.85 -22.61
N LEU A 280 -5.75 -27.95 -23.75
CA LEU A 280 -5.73 -29.18 -24.56
C LEU A 280 -4.37 -29.87 -24.72
N ILE A 281 -3.29 -29.43 -24.07
CA ILE A 281 -1.96 -30.02 -24.27
C ILE A 281 -1.54 -30.99 -23.13
N PHE A 282 -2.33 -31.16 -22.07
CA PHE A 282 -1.97 -32.08 -20.97
C PHE A 282 -2.70 -33.43 -21.01
N LEU A 283 -3.36 -33.85 -22.09
CA LEU A 283 -4.13 -35.12 -22.12
C LEU A 283 -3.73 -36.13 -23.20
N THR A 284 -2.50 -36.09 -23.75
CA THR A 284 -2.07 -37.13 -24.71
C THR A 284 -0.67 -37.66 -24.44
N CYS A 285 -0.41 -38.14 -23.23
CA CYS A 285 0.81 -38.91 -22.94
C CYS A 285 0.58 -39.95 -21.85
N ILE A 286 -0.46 -40.76 -21.96
CA ILE A 286 -0.53 -42.08 -21.32
C ILE A 286 -1.43 -42.93 -22.22
N ILE A 287 -0.89 -43.81 -23.00
CA ILE A 287 -1.33 -45.16 -23.40
C ILE A 287 -0.45 -45.58 -24.58
N THR A 288 0.59 -46.36 -24.29
CA THR A 288 1.05 -47.51 -25.06
C THR A 288 2.18 -48.18 -24.30
N PHE A 289 1.82 -49.18 -23.50
CA PHE A 289 2.66 -50.36 -23.24
C PHE A 289 1.72 -51.54 -23.08
N THR A 290 1.64 -52.33 -24.11
CA THR A 290 1.50 -53.77 -24.11
C THR A 290 2.60 -54.36 -24.98
#